data_74c6a59e517199dfda257951a2b6d925
#
_entry.id   74c6a59e517199dfda257951a2b6d925
#
_cell.length_a   1.000
_cell.length_b   1.000
_cell.length_c   1.000
_cell.angle_alpha   90.00
_cell.angle_beta   90.00
_cell.angle_gamma   90.00
#
_symmetry.space_group_name_H-M   'P 1'
#
loop_
_entity.id
_entity.type
_entity.pdbx_description
1 polymer ?
#
loop_
_entity_poly.entity_id
_entity_poly.type
_entity_poly.pdbx_seq_one_letter_code
_entity_poly.pdbx_strand_id
1 'polypeptide(L)'
;FDSSSDYPGISAFVSTDNSASATEAANRLAEAMGESGEVMLFMQDSKSQVAQTRENAFVSQIQSTYPNITIVETYHMDQIDTYKNQMIQELATDKQAADITEEEVIDYLFEKHPNVKGCFASNSDAMELVLDEMERKNVSPFIVGYDMNDDSMEALKAGKIDGLVVQNPFGMGYAATIASARAALNMGNEAFVNTG
;
A
#
# COMPACT_ATOMS: atom_id res chain seq x y z
N PHE A 1 -18.88 -4.58 2.56
CA PHE A 1 -18.17 -4.21 1.34
C PHE A 1 -16.75 -3.77 1.67
N ASP A 2 -15.90 -3.62 0.67
CA ASP A 2 -14.48 -3.27 0.77
C ASP A 2 -13.63 -4.42 1.34
N SER A 3 -13.66 -4.70 2.63
CA SER A 3 -12.97 -5.84 3.23
C SER A 3 -13.81 -7.12 3.19
N SER A 4 -13.16 -8.24 2.95
CA SER A 4 -13.82 -9.55 2.91
C SER A 4 -14.01 -10.13 4.30
N SER A 5 -14.81 -11.20 4.37
CA SER A 5 -15.02 -12.01 5.56
C SER A 5 -15.29 -13.46 5.16
N ASP A 6 -14.82 -14.39 5.96
CA ASP A 6 -15.05 -15.83 5.74
C ASP A 6 -16.42 -16.30 6.20
N TYR A 7 -17.32 -15.38 6.60
CA TYR A 7 -18.66 -15.74 7.05
C TYR A 7 -19.49 -16.29 5.88
N PRO A 8 -20.01 -17.54 5.96
CA PRO A 8 -20.68 -18.20 4.84
C PRO A 8 -22.06 -17.62 4.51
N GLY A 9 -22.58 -16.69 5.32
CA GLY A 9 -23.87 -16.04 5.10
C GLY A 9 -23.80 -14.73 4.31
N ILE A 10 -22.63 -14.40 3.74
CA ILE A 10 -22.48 -13.20 2.89
C ILE A 10 -23.24 -13.40 1.57
N SER A 11 -24.16 -12.48 1.27
CA SER A 11 -24.97 -12.53 0.04
C SER A 11 -24.24 -11.94 -1.18
N ALA A 12 -23.30 -11.03 -0.99
CA ALA A 12 -22.48 -10.44 -2.03
C ALA A 12 -21.24 -9.79 -1.44
N PHE A 13 -20.17 -9.73 -2.21
CA PHE A 13 -18.95 -9.02 -1.89
C PHE A 13 -18.67 -7.96 -2.97
N VAL A 14 -18.39 -6.74 -2.55
CA VAL A 14 -18.11 -5.61 -3.43
C VAL A 14 -16.83 -4.94 -2.95
N SER A 15 -15.79 -4.94 -3.75
CA SER A 15 -14.50 -4.31 -3.45
C SER A 15 -13.76 -3.88 -4.69
N THR A 16 -12.69 -3.13 -4.51
CA THR A 16 -11.65 -2.96 -5.53
C THR A 16 -11.02 -4.34 -5.83
N ASP A 17 -10.63 -4.58 -7.07
CA ASP A 17 -9.75 -5.70 -7.42
C ASP A 17 -8.32 -5.38 -6.92
N ASN A 18 -8.08 -5.69 -5.65
CA ASN A 18 -6.82 -5.38 -4.99
C ASN A 18 -5.62 -6.13 -5.60
N SER A 19 -5.85 -7.30 -6.20
CA SER A 19 -4.78 -8.06 -6.85
C SER A 19 -4.39 -7.43 -8.18
N ALA A 20 -5.36 -7.15 -9.05
CA ALA A 20 -5.09 -6.54 -10.35
C ALA A 20 -4.49 -5.13 -10.19
N SER A 21 -5.04 -4.33 -9.27
CA SER A 21 -4.57 -2.96 -9.05
C SER A 21 -3.14 -2.90 -8.47
N ALA A 22 -2.77 -3.83 -7.57
CA ALA A 22 -1.42 -3.88 -7.04
C ALA A 22 -0.41 -4.43 -8.05
N THR A 23 -0.83 -5.35 -8.93
CA THR A 23 -0.03 -5.78 -10.08
C THR A 23 0.28 -4.61 -10.99
N GLU A 24 -0.70 -3.77 -11.30
CA GLU A 24 -0.52 -2.58 -12.13
C GLU A 24 0.37 -1.53 -11.43
N ALA A 25 0.21 -1.35 -10.11
CA ALA A 25 1.08 -0.49 -9.33
C ALA A 25 2.55 -0.94 -9.40
N ALA A 26 2.79 -2.26 -9.33
CA ALA A 26 4.14 -2.83 -9.47
C ALA A 26 4.73 -2.56 -10.86
N ASN A 27 3.95 -2.75 -11.93
CA ASN A 27 4.36 -2.44 -13.29
C ASN A 27 4.73 -0.97 -13.44
N ARG A 28 3.87 -0.09 -12.95
CA ARG A 28 4.07 1.35 -13.03
C ARG A 28 5.33 1.80 -12.28
N LEU A 29 5.56 1.28 -11.07
CA LEU A 29 6.77 1.60 -10.31
C LEU A 29 8.03 1.08 -11.03
N ALA A 30 7.99 -0.16 -11.51
CA ALA A 30 9.10 -0.76 -12.24
C ALA A 30 9.46 0.05 -13.49
N GLU A 31 8.48 0.44 -14.30
CA GLU A 31 8.67 1.30 -15.48
C GLU A 31 9.30 2.65 -15.11
N ALA A 32 8.78 3.33 -14.09
CA ALA A 32 9.31 4.61 -13.63
C ALA A 32 10.78 4.49 -13.20
N MET A 33 11.14 3.39 -12.53
CA MET A 33 12.51 3.11 -12.08
C MET A 33 13.46 2.67 -13.20
N GLY A 34 12.97 2.38 -14.42
CA GLY A 34 13.75 1.76 -15.48
C GLY A 34 14.08 0.28 -15.19
N GLU A 35 13.15 -0.42 -14.61
CA GLU A 35 13.12 -1.88 -14.33
C GLU A 35 14.31 -2.39 -13.50
N SER A 36 14.91 -1.53 -12.65
CA SER A 36 16.07 -1.91 -11.84
C SER A 36 16.23 -1.03 -10.61
N GLY A 37 16.69 -1.63 -9.50
CA GLY A 37 17.01 -0.94 -8.26
C GLY A 37 16.34 -1.57 -7.04
N GLU A 38 16.43 -0.87 -5.92
CA GLU A 38 15.89 -1.30 -4.64
C GLU A 38 14.53 -0.63 -4.38
N VAL A 39 13.58 -1.39 -3.86
CA VAL A 39 12.23 -0.94 -3.52
C VAL A 39 11.91 -1.21 -2.06
N MET A 40 11.30 -0.24 -1.39
CA MET A 40 10.67 -0.42 -0.08
C MET A 40 9.14 -0.40 -0.22
N LEU A 41 8.47 -1.25 0.54
CA LEU A 41 7.02 -1.30 0.62
C LEU A 41 6.57 -0.71 1.97
N PHE A 42 5.58 0.16 1.92
CA PHE A 42 4.92 0.76 3.08
C PHE A 42 3.48 0.26 3.10
N MET A 43 3.20 -0.63 4.05
CA MET A 43 1.93 -1.34 4.15
C MET A 43 1.11 -0.82 5.33
N GLN A 44 -0.18 -0.62 5.14
CA GLN A 44 -1.10 -0.19 6.18
C GLN A 44 -1.05 -1.12 7.40
N ASP A 45 -1.11 -2.41 7.17
CA ASP A 45 -1.06 -3.42 8.21
C ASP A 45 -0.67 -4.80 7.65
N SER A 46 -0.32 -5.71 8.55
CA SER A 46 0.09 -7.09 8.21
C SER A 46 -1.05 -8.11 8.25
N LYS A 47 -2.28 -7.71 8.60
CA LYS A 47 -3.35 -8.65 8.98
C LYS A 47 -4.57 -8.56 8.07
N SER A 48 -4.92 -7.38 7.58
CA SER A 48 -6.11 -7.21 6.75
C SER A 48 -5.94 -7.92 5.41
N GLN A 49 -7.00 -8.54 4.92
CA GLN A 49 -6.95 -9.23 3.64
C GLN A 49 -6.64 -8.26 2.49
N VAL A 50 -7.11 -7.03 2.56
CA VAL A 50 -6.82 -6.00 1.55
C VAL A 50 -5.33 -5.72 1.50
N ALA A 51 -4.68 -5.43 2.65
CA ALA A 51 -3.25 -5.17 2.70
C ALA A 51 -2.43 -6.37 2.22
N GLN A 52 -2.75 -7.58 2.71
CA GLN A 52 -2.07 -8.81 2.29
C GLN A 52 -2.24 -9.09 0.79
N THR A 53 -3.43 -8.83 0.22
CA THR A 53 -3.66 -9.03 -1.21
C THR A 53 -2.84 -8.06 -2.05
N ARG A 54 -2.79 -6.78 -1.66
CA ARG A 54 -1.97 -5.76 -2.33
C ARG A 54 -0.49 -6.12 -2.26
N GLU A 55 0.01 -6.45 -1.06
CA GLU A 55 1.40 -6.85 -0.85
C GLU A 55 1.77 -8.07 -1.70
N ASN A 56 1.02 -9.16 -1.58
CA ASN A 56 1.30 -10.40 -2.29
C ASN A 56 1.28 -10.22 -3.81
N ALA A 57 0.33 -9.48 -4.34
CA ALA A 57 0.24 -9.22 -5.78
C ALA A 57 1.41 -8.34 -6.27
N PHE A 58 1.75 -7.29 -5.54
CA PHE A 58 2.88 -6.43 -5.84
C PHE A 58 4.20 -7.21 -5.83
N VAL A 59 4.47 -7.94 -4.74
CA VAL A 59 5.68 -8.76 -4.57
C VAL A 59 5.79 -9.81 -5.66
N SER A 60 4.70 -10.54 -5.93
CA SER A 60 4.68 -11.58 -6.98
C SER A 60 4.97 -11.00 -8.35
N GLN A 61 4.42 -9.83 -8.67
CA GLN A 61 4.66 -9.16 -9.96
C GLN A 61 6.11 -8.73 -10.10
N ILE A 62 6.67 -8.09 -9.07
CA ILE A 62 8.09 -7.70 -9.08
C ILE A 62 8.99 -8.93 -9.27
N GLN A 63 8.80 -9.98 -8.46
CA GLN A 63 9.65 -11.16 -8.47
C GLN A 63 9.57 -11.96 -9.77
N SER A 64 8.38 -12.03 -10.39
CA SER A 64 8.19 -12.82 -11.61
C SER A 64 8.59 -12.08 -12.89
N THR A 65 8.51 -10.75 -12.90
CA THR A 65 8.63 -9.97 -14.13
C THR A 65 9.88 -9.09 -14.18
N TYR A 66 10.35 -8.60 -13.01
CA TYR A 66 11.42 -7.60 -12.93
C TYR A 66 12.62 -8.12 -12.12
N PRO A 67 13.45 -9.02 -12.70
CA PRO A 67 14.52 -9.70 -11.96
C PRO A 67 15.65 -8.78 -11.46
N ASN A 68 15.73 -7.54 -11.94
CA ASN A 68 16.70 -6.56 -11.50
C ASN A 68 16.15 -5.59 -10.44
N ILE A 69 14.91 -5.79 -9.98
CA ILE A 69 14.34 -5.06 -8.85
C ILE A 69 14.39 -5.95 -7.61
N THR A 70 14.90 -5.39 -6.52
CA THR A 70 14.97 -6.08 -5.23
C THR A 70 14.09 -5.36 -4.21
N ILE A 71 13.14 -6.06 -3.61
CA ILE A 71 12.41 -5.55 -2.45
C ILE A 71 13.33 -5.74 -1.24
N VAL A 72 13.78 -4.64 -0.65
CA VAL A 72 14.78 -4.64 0.44
C VAL A 72 14.15 -4.55 1.81
N GLU A 73 12.93 -3.99 1.91
CA GLU A 73 12.18 -3.86 3.15
C GLU A 73 10.68 -3.81 2.87
N THR A 74 9.89 -4.35 3.81
CA THR A 74 8.43 -4.19 3.85
C THR A 74 8.03 -3.70 5.23
N TYR A 75 7.74 -2.42 5.35
CA TYR A 75 7.29 -1.80 6.58
C TYR A 75 5.77 -1.98 6.75
N HIS A 76 5.35 -2.56 7.87
CA HIS A 76 3.94 -2.67 8.25
C HIS A 76 3.66 -1.73 9.43
N MET A 77 2.76 -0.76 9.26
CA MET A 77 2.47 0.27 10.26
C MET A 77 1.98 -0.31 11.58
N ASP A 78 1.22 -1.41 11.54
CA ASP A 78 0.73 -2.11 12.75
C ASP A 78 1.84 -2.88 13.51
N GLN A 79 3.05 -2.96 12.96
CA GLN A 79 4.20 -3.65 13.56
C GLN A 79 5.30 -2.67 14.02
N ILE A 80 4.98 -1.41 14.21
CA ILE A 80 5.94 -0.37 14.57
C ILE A 80 6.81 -0.75 15.78
N ASP A 81 6.26 -1.41 16.80
CA ASP A 81 7.03 -1.83 17.99
C ASP A 81 8.10 -2.86 17.65
N THR A 82 7.90 -3.68 16.63
CA THR A 82 8.91 -4.61 16.12
C THR A 82 10.09 -3.84 15.55
N TYR A 83 9.82 -2.83 14.73
CA TYR A 83 10.86 -2.00 14.11
C TYR A 83 11.60 -1.13 15.14
N LYS A 84 10.90 -0.58 16.14
CA LYS A 84 11.53 0.13 17.27
C LYS A 84 12.53 -0.76 18.02
N ASN A 85 12.13 -1.99 18.32
CA ASN A 85 13.01 -2.94 18.98
C ASN A 85 14.21 -3.36 18.10
N GLN A 86 14.00 -3.54 16.81
CA GLN A 86 15.06 -3.81 15.85
C GLN A 86 16.06 -2.65 15.80
N MET A 87 15.56 -1.43 15.67
CA MET A 87 16.38 -0.20 15.67
C MET A 87 17.24 -0.10 16.94
N ILE A 88 16.66 -0.36 18.12
CA ILE A 88 17.39 -0.36 19.39
C ILE A 88 18.54 -1.37 19.36
N GLN A 89 18.29 -2.56 18.87
CA GLN A 89 19.29 -3.63 18.80
C GLN A 89 20.40 -3.33 17.78
N GLU A 90 20.03 -2.89 16.59
CA GLU A 90 21.00 -2.64 15.50
C GLU A 90 21.86 -1.39 15.76
N LEU A 91 21.27 -0.33 16.31
CA LEU A 91 21.99 0.91 16.62
C LEU A 91 22.66 0.91 18.01
N ALA A 92 22.43 -0.13 18.80
CA ALA A 92 22.91 -0.23 20.20
C ALA A 92 22.61 1.03 21.03
N THR A 93 21.43 1.62 20.83
CA THR A 93 21.01 2.83 21.53
C THR A 93 20.44 2.52 22.91
N ASP A 94 20.61 3.46 23.87
CA ASP A 94 20.01 3.37 25.21
C ASP A 94 18.54 3.83 25.27
N LYS A 95 17.95 4.24 24.13
CA LYS A 95 16.52 4.64 24.05
C LYS A 95 15.60 3.48 24.40
N GLN A 96 14.48 3.81 25.03
CA GLN A 96 13.38 2.86 25.19
C GLN A 96 12.45 2.90 23.96
N ALA A 97 11.79 1.80 23.62
CA ALA A 97 10.88 1.76 22.48
C ALA A 97 9.74 2.81 22.58
N ALA A 98 9.31 3.17 23.78
CA ALA A 98 8.31 4.22 24.01
C ALA A 98 8.79 5.63 23.65
N ASP A 99 10.08 5.87 23.62
CA ASP A 99 10.70 7.17 23.32
C ASP A 99 11.06 7.31 21.83
N ILE A 100 10.89 6.26 21.04
CA ILE A 100 11.16 6.25 19.60
C ILE A 100 9.87 6.60 18.86
N THR A 101 9.93 7.62 18.03
CA THR A 101 8.79 8.00 17.16
C THR A 101 8.72 7.14 15.91
N GLU A 102 7.59 7.17 15.21
CA GLU A 102 7.46 6.51 13.90
C GLU A 102 8.41 7.16 12.87
N GLU A 103 8.53 8.48 12.90
CA GLU A 103 9.47 9.23 12.08
C GLU A 103 10.91 8.71 12.22
N GLU A 104 11.38 8.48 13.46
CA GLU A 104 12.72 7.92 13.70
C GLU A 104 12.86 6.50 13.14
N VAL A 105 11.78 5.70 13.14
CA VAL A 105 11.77 4.37 12.52
C VAL A 105 11.90 4.49 11.01
N ILE A 106 11.16 5.39 10.38
CA ILE A 106 11.23 5.60 8.92
C ILE A 106 12.62 6.11 8.53
N ASP A 107 13.16 7.09 9.26
CA ASP A 107 14.54 7.57 9.09
C ASP A 107 15.54 6.40 9.11
N TYR A 108 15.44 5.56 10.13
CA TYR A 108 16.31 4.39 10.28
C TYR A 108 16.20 3.41 9.10
N LEU A 109 14.99 3.16 8.59
CA LEU A 109 14.80 2.27 7.44
C LEU A 109 15.45 2.84 6.17
N PHE A 110 15.32 4.12 5.90
CA PHE A 110 15.98 4.76 4.77
C PHE A 110 17.51 4.83 4.94
N GLU A 111 18.01 5.03 6.16
CA GLU A 111 19.46 4.98 6.44
C GLU A 111 20.02 3.57 6.29
N LYS A 112 19.26 2.54 6.65
CA LYS A 112 19.60 1.13 6.46
C LYS A 112 19.63 0.72 4.99
N HIS A 113 18.78 1.33 4.16
CA HIS A 113 18.66 1.06 2.74
C HIS A 113 18.93 2.31 1.88
N PRO A 114 20.16 2.83 1.87
CA PRO A 114 20.47 4.14 1.26
C PRO A 114 20.38 4.15 -0.28
N ASN A 115 20.22 2.99 -0.91
CA ASN A 115 20.11 2.84 -2.36
C ASN A 115 18.66 2.65 -2.83
N VAL A 116 17.68 2.81 -1.93
CA VAL A 116 16.26 2.73 -2.29
C VAL A 116 15.95 3.72 -3.40
N LYS A 117 15.41 3.19 -4.49
CA LYS A 117 15.09 3.94 -5.70
C LYS A 117 13.58 4.10 -5.87
N GLY A 118 12.79 3.21 -5.30
CA GLY A 118 11.34 3.24 -5.40
C GLY A 118 10.63 2.90 -4.10
N CYS A 119 9.45 3.47 -3.90
CA CYS A 119 8.57 3.21 -2.77
C CYS A 119 7.17 2.86 -3.24
N PHE A 120 6.59 1.84 -2.65
CA PHE A 120 5.19 1.50 -2.82
C PHE A 120 4.42 1.78 -1.53
N ALA A 121 3.30 2.51 -1.62
CA ALA A 121 2.45 2.85 -0.48
C ALA A 121 1.05 2.22 -0.65
N SER A 122 0.63 1.37 0.28
CA SER A 122 -0.58 0.56 0.13
C SER A 122 -1.90 1.29 0.43
N ASN A 123 -1.82 2.49 1.03
CA ASN A 123 -2.97 3.36 1.35
C ASN A 123 -2.50 4.81 1.55
N SER A 124 -3.44 5.72 1.87
CA SER A 124 -3.16 7.14 2.09
C SER A 124 -2.19 7.40 3.23
N ASP A 125 -2.32 6.70 4.36
CA ASP A 125 -1.46 6.92 5.53
C ASP A 125 -0.01 6.51 5.24
N ALA A 126 0.17 5.36 4.56
CA ALA A 126 1.48 4.92 4.09
C ALA A 126 2.08 5.88 3.05
N MET A 127 1.25 6.51 2.21
CA MET A 127 1.69 7.53 1.26
C MET A 127 2.19 8.78 1.99
N GLU A 128 1.49 9.23 3.03
CA GLU A 128 1.87 10.38 3.85
C GLU A 128 3.24 10.16 4.48
N LEU A 129 3.47 8.99 5.11
CA LEU A 129 4.78 8.65 5.68
C LEU A 129 5.92 8.79 4.67
N VAL A 130 5.73 8.29 3.44
CA VAL A 130 6.77 8.37 2.41
C VAL A 130 6.99 9.80 1.94
N LEU A 131 5.92 10.58 1.74
CA LEU A 131 6.02 11.98 1.31
C LEU A 131 6.69 12.86 2.37
N ASP A 132 6.36 12.68 3.65
CA ASP A 132 6.98 13.39 4.76
C ASP A 132 8.48 13.10 4.85
N GLU A 133 8.88 11.83 4.68
CA GLU A 133 10.29 11.44 4.66
C GLU A 133 11.04 12.09 3.51
N MET A 134 10.44 12.12 2.31
CA MET A 134 11.04 12.79 1.15
C MET A 134 11.33 14.26 1.42
N GLU A 135 10.39 14.97 2.06
CA GLU A 135 10.56 16.39 2.39
C GLU A 135 11.66 16.60 3.43
N ARG A 136 11.69 15.76 4.48
CA ARG A 136 12.67 15.86 5.56
C ARG A 136 14.10 15.54 5.10
N LYS A 137 14.26 14.48 4.33
CA LYS A 137 15.59 14.01 3.87
C LYS A 137 16.02 14.64 2.54
N ASN A 138 15.13 15.39 1.87
CA ASN A 138 15.36 15.95 0.54
C ASN A 138 15.81 14.86 -0.45
N VAL A 139 15.12 13.72 -0.43
CA VAL A 139 15.29 12.60 -1.36
C VAL A 139 14.09 12.50 -2.29
N SER A 140 14.24 11.87 -3.45
CA SER A 140 13.18 11.78 -4.45
C SER A 140 13.16 10.37 -5.06
N PRO A 141 12.77 9.33 -4.31
CA PRO A 141 12.52 8.03 -4.88
C PRO A 141 11.32 8.09 -5.83
N PHE A 142 11.20 7.14 -6.75
CA PHE A 142 9.97 6.92 -7.51
C PHE A 142 8.89 6.40 -6.55
N ILE A 143 7.66 6.93 -6.67
CA ILE A 143 6.57 6.55 -5.78
C ILE A 143 5.33 6.15 -6.57
N VAL A 144 4.80 4.98 -6.24
CA VAL A 144 3.45 4.57 -6.63
C VAL A 144 2.69 4.13 -5.39
N GLY A 145 1.42 4.54 -5.29
CA GLY A 145 0.62 4.16 -4.14
C GLY A 145 -0.88 4.26 -4.37
N TYR A 146 -1.61 4.19 -3.28
CA TYR A 146 -3.06 4.12 -3.25
C TYR A 146 -3.67 5.37 -2.63
N ASP A 147 -4.93 5.55 -2.97
CA ASP A 147 -5.89 6.49 -2.44
C ASP A 147 -5.65 7.96 -2.79
N MET A 148 -6.73 8.57 -3.25
CA MET A 148 -6.75 9.96 -3.64
C MET A 148 -7.25 10.83 -2.49
N ASN A 149 -6.40 11.75 -2.05
CA ASN A 149 -6.74 12.89 -1.22
C ASN A 149 -6.13 14.18 -1.81
N ASP A 150 -6.34 15.31 -1.19
CA ASP A 150 -5.84 16.60 -1.71
C ASP A 150 -4.31 16.60 -1.80
N ASP A 151 -3.61 16.07 -0.79
CA ASP A 151 -2.15 16.04 -0.70
C ASP A 151 -1.54 15.13 -1.76
N SER A 152 -2.07 13.89 -1.93
CA SER A 152 -1.61 12.97 -2.96
C SER A 152 -1.87 13.49 -4.37
N MET A 153 -2.98 14.22 -4.58
CA MET A 153 -3.28 14.87 -5.86
C MET A 153 -2.34 16.04 -6.16
N GLU A 154 -1.99 16.84 -5.16
CA GLU A 154 -1.00 17.90 -5.31
C GLU A 154 0.39 17.33 -5.58
N ALA A 155 0.79 16.29 -4.86
CA ALA A 155 2.05 15.60 -5.06
C ALA A 155 2.17 14.98 -6.48
N LEU A 156 1.08 14.37 -6.98
CA LEU A 156 1.03 13.84 -8.35
C LEU A 156 1.18 14.94 -9.40
N LYS A 157 0.45 16.07 -9.24
CA LYS A 157 0.55 17.23 -10.14
C LYS A 157 1.94 17.87 -10.11
N ALA A 158 2.60 17.85 -8.95
CA ALA A 158 3.94 18.37 -8.79
C ALA A 158 5.04 17.39 -9.28
N GLY A 159 4.67 16.17 -9.71
CA GLY A 159 5.60 15.15 -10.14
C GLY A 159 6.40 14.50 -8.99
N LYS A 160 5.90 14.60 -7.76
CA LYS A 160 6.47 13.93 -6.59
C LYS A 160 6.03 12.45 -6.48
N ILE A 161 4.94 12.07 -7.13
CA ILE A 161 4.39 10.72 -7.21
C ILE A 161 4.32 10.31 -8.67
N ASP A 162 4.73 9.10 -9.01
CA ASP A 162 4.79 8.57 -10.38
C ASP A 162 3.52 7.82 -10.78
N GLY A 163 2.73 7.40 -9.81
CA GLY A 163 1.43 6.77 -10.05
C GLY A 163 0.57 6.70 -8.80
N LEU A 164 -0.74 6.81 -9.01
CA LEU A 164 -1.74 6.74 -7.96
C LEU A 164 -2.88 5.83 -8.37
N VAL A 165 -3.12 4.79 -7.58
CA VAL A 165 -4.27 3.91 -7.73
C VAL A 165 -5.46 4.55 -7.02
N VAL A 166 -6.48 4.89 -7.78
CA VAL A 166 -7.69 5.52 -7.26
C VAL A 166 -8.81 4.51 -7.21
N GLN A 167 -9.35 4.27 -6.04
CA GLN A 167 -10.51 3.40 -5.83
C GLN A 167 -11.81 4.15 -6.16
N ASN A 168 -12.90 3.40 -6.36
CA ASN A 168 -14.23 3.96 -6.58
C ASN A 168 -15.16 3.71 -5.38
N PRO A 169 -15.01 4.43 -4.25
CA PRO A 169 -15.82 4.19 -3.04
C PRO A 169 -17.30 4.46 -3.28
N PHE A 170 -17.65 5.42 -4.14
CA PHE A 170 -19.05 5.69 -4.50
C PHE A 170 -19.66 4.48 -5.24
N GLY A 171 -18.97 3.95 -6.24
CA GLY A 171 -19.42 2.78 -7.00
C GLY A 171 -19.55 1.55 -6.13
N MET A 172 -18.59 1.31 -5.24
CA MET A 172 -18.65 0.21 -4.27
C MET A 172 -19.84 0.34 -3.31
N GLY A 173 -20.07 1.50 -2.73
CA GLY A 173 -21.20 1.76 -1.84
C GLY A 173 -22.55 1.64 -2.56
N TYR A 174 -22.65 2.13 -3.78
CA TYR A 174 -23.84 1.98 -4.62
C TYR A 174 -24.14 0.51 -4.91
N ALA A 175 -23.16 -0.25 -5.40
CA ALA A 175 -23.32 -1.67 -5.71
C ALA A 175 -23.67 -2.50 -4.47
N ALA A 176 -23.01 -2.23 -3.32
CA ALA A 176 -23.31 -2.88 -2.06
C ALA A 176 -24.75 -2.61 -1.59
N THR A 177 -25.24 -1.38 -1.75
CA THR A 177 -26.63 -1.02 -1.42
C THR A 177 -27.63 -1.78 -2.29
N ILE A 178 -27.40 -1.82 -3.61
CA ILE A 178 -28.25 -2.58 -4.52
C ILE A 178 -28.22 -4.09 -4.21
N ALA A 179 -27.05 -4.65 -3.95
CA ALA A 179 -26.91 -6.06 -3.58
C ALA A 179 -27.69 -6.40 -2.28
N SER A 180 -27.60 -5.53 -1.27
CA SER A 180 -28.33 -5.67 -0.01
C SER A 180 -29.84 -5.61 -0.21
N ALA A 181 -30.34 -4.67 -1.01
CA ALA A 181 -31.76 -4.54 -1.31
C ALA A 181 -32.28 -5.79 -2.06
N ARG A 182 -31.53 -6.30 -3.04
CA ARG A 182 -31.89 -7.52 -3.77
C ARG A 182 -31.92 -8.74 -2.86
N ALA A 183 -30.93 -8.90 -1.98
CA ALA A 183 -30.91 -9.96 -0.98
C ALA A 183 -32.12 -9.92 -0.05
N ALA A 184 -32.48 -8.72 0.45
CA ALA A 184 -33.67 -8.53 1.30
C ALA A 184 -35.00 -8.87 0.58
N LEU A 185 -35.05 -8.73 -0.74
CA LEU A 185 -36.21 -9.08 -1.57
C LEU A 185 -36.15 -10.52 -2.11
N ASN A 186 -35.23 -11.36 -1.64
CA ASN A 186 -34.94 -12.70 -2.13
C ASN A 186 -34.68 -12.76 -3.64
N MET A 187 -34.06 -11.70 -4.18
CA MET A 187 -33.60 -11.64 -5.57
C MET A 187 -32.12 -12.03 -5.64
N GLY A 188 -31.74 -12.86 -6.62
CA GLY A 188 -30.34 -13.20 -6.83
C GLY A 188 -29.44 -12.01 -7.21
N ASN A 189 -28.16 -12.14 -6.96
CA ASN A 189 -27.14 -11.13 -7.28
C ASN A 189 -26.21 -11.55 -8.44
N GLU A 190 -26.62 -12.55 -9.24
CA GLU A 190 -25.80 -13.15 -10.32
C GLU A 190 -25.43 -12.15 -11.43
N ALA A 191 -26.14 -11.02 -11.50
CA ALA A 191 -25.89 -9.99 -12.50
C ALA A 191 -24.82 -8.96 -12.10
N PHE A 192 -24.31 -9.03 -10.87
CA PHE A 192 -23.21 -8.16 -10.45
C PHE A 192 -21.88 -8.77 -10.86
N VAL A 193 -21.52 -8.54 -12.09
CA VAL A 193 -20.19 -8.81 -12.62
C VAL A 193 -19.39 -7.52 -12.55
N ASN A 194 -18.12 -7.68 -12.20
CA ASN A 194 -17.06 -6.69 -12.19
C ASN A 194 -17.30 -5.54 -13.19
N THR A 195 -17.54 -4.37 -12.69
CA THR A 195 -17.66 -3.15 -13.49
C THR A 195 -16.40 -2.30 -13.33
N GLY A 196 -15.23 -2.95 -13.44
CA GLY A 196 -13.87 -2.47 -13.31
C GLY A 196 -13.62 -0.97 -13.33
#